data_4c07c9f461f15a591d0023be718a4bcb
#
_entry.id   4c07c9f461f15a591d0023be718a4bcb
#
_cell.length_a   1.000
_cell.length_b   1.000
_cell.length_c   1.000
_cell.angle_alpha   90.00
_cell.angle_beta   90.00
_cell.angle_gamma   90.00
#
_symmetry.space_group_name_H-M   'P 1'
#
loop_
_entity.id
_entity.type
_entity.pdbx_description
1 polymer ?
#
loop_
_entity_poly.entity_id
_entity_poly.type
_entity_poly.pdbx_seq_one_letter_code
_entity_poly.pdbx_strand_id
1 'polypeptide(L)'
;VLFRACHCPGKSTVFGIEKQNQDVYNKEELACLIGKTVITRKFRDFAGEKYRIRTHTVSPSDGEREVYRVIIEEFCRICELYYNSTGDAKKDAGLRLMRQIKLLIKACSVPHLIEGYSGDGIPSKTRYIERLVRKIPGKVAVGCTSIAAFDLYESRLRECFPDRPVFVVKG
;
A
#
# COMPACT_ATOMS: atom_id res chain seq x y z
N VAL A 1 7.98 -10.14 23.47
CA VAL A 1 7.13 -9.39 24.41
C VAL A 1 7.95 -8.34 25.15
N LEU A 2 9.09 -8.71 25.75
CA LEU A 2 9.92 -7.80 26.57
C LEU A 2 10.47 -6.62 25.77
N PHE A 3 11.04 -6.85 24.59
CA PHE A 3 11.55 -5.80 23.71
C PHE A 3 10.48 -4.73 23.40
N ARG A 4 9.25 -5.18 23.12
CA ARG A 4 8.15 -4.28 22.81
C ARG A 4 7.72 -3.44 24.02
N ALA A 5 7.71 -4.03 25.21
CA ALA A 5 7.40 -3.31 26.44
C ALA A 5 8.44 -2.22 26.77
N CYS A 6 9.72 -2.50 26.49
CA CYS A 6 10.82 -1.58 26.81
C CYS A 6 11.00 -0.46 25.79
N HIS A 7 10.69 -0.69 24.50
CA HIS A 7 11.02 0.25 23.44
C HIS A 7 9.84 0.80 22.64
N CYS A 8 8.67 0.14 22.73
CA CYS A 8 7.48 0.50 21.95
C CYS A 8 6.22 0.54 22.83
N PRO A 9 6.15 1.43 23.84
CA PRO A 9 4.97 1.54 24.69
C PRO A 9 3.77 2.05 23.87
N GLY A 10 2.61 1.46 24.10
CA GLY A 10 1.37 1.86 23.45
C GLY A 10 0.23 0.92 23.78
N LYS A 11 -1.00 1.38 23.56
CA LYS A 11 -2.21 0.56 23.70
C LYS A 11 -2.41 -0.28 22.44
N SER A 12 -2.74 -1.55 22.62
CA SER A 12 -3.19 -2.40 21.52
C SER A 12 -4.59 -1.98 21.10
N THR A 13 -4.76 -1.66 19.83
CA THR A 13 -6.07 -1.34 19.23
C THR A 13 -6.37 -2.34 18.10
N VAL A 14 -7.58 -2.33 17.57
CA VAL A 14 -7.96 -3.16 16.40
C VAL A 14 -7.13 -2.80 15.16
N PHE A 15 -6.61 -1.58 15.09
CA PHE A 15 -5.78 -1.07 14.00
C PHE A 15 -4.27 -1.18 14.26
N GLY A 16 -3.88 -1.85 15.33
CA GLY A 16 -2.48 -2.01 15.73
C GLY A 16 -2.17 -1.38 17.09
N ILE A 17 -0.96 -0.83 17.26
CA ILE A 17 -0.56 -0.18 18.50
C ILE A 17 -0.66 1.32 18.33
N GLU A 18 -1.51 1.93 19.15
CA GLU A 18 -1.51 3.37 19.33
C GLU A 18 -0.31 3.75 20.21
N LYS A 19 0.62 4.52 19.67
CA LYS A 19 1.77 5.01 20.42
C LYS A 19 1.31 6.08 21.38
N GLN A 20 1.62 5.92 22.66
CA GLN A 20 1.34 6.95 23.68
C GLN A 20 2.25 8.17 23.54
N ASN A 21 3.47 7.97 23.01
CA ASN A 21 4.42 9.04 22.71
C ASN A 21 5.13 8.75 21.38
N GLN A 22 5.51 9.80 20.66
CA GLN A 22 6.26 9.69 19.40
C GLN A 22 7.71 9.26 19.60
N ASP A 23 8.19 9.28 20.85
CA ASP A 23 9.55 8.93 21.19
C ASP A 23 9.72 7.45 21.54
N VAL A 24 10.81 6.89 21.04
CA VAL A 24 11.27 5.56 21.44
C VAL A 24 11.91 5.67 22.82
N TYR A 25 11.44 4.87 23.77
CA TYR A 25 12.10 4.77 25.09
C TYR A 25 13.45 4.05 24.98
N ASN A 26 14.37 4.38 25.87
CA ASN A 26 15.71 3.78 25.91
C ASN A 26 16.45 3.83 24.54
N LYS A 27 16.43 4.98 23.89
CA LYS A 27 17.05 5.18 22.55
C LYS A 27 18.54 4.82 22.54
N GLU A 28 19.27 5.19 23.59
CA GLU A 28 20.70 4.94 23.70
C GLU A 28 21.01 3.45 23.82
N GLU A 29 20.24 2.75 24.66
CA GLU A 29 20.38 1.32 24.85
C GLU A 29 19.99 0.54 23.59
N LEU A 30 18.91 0.96 22.93
CA LEU A 30 18.50 0.44 21.62
C LEU A 30 19.59 0.68 20.57
N ALA A 31 20.18 1.87 20.51
CA ALA A 31 21.25 2.20 19.58
C ALA A 31 22.50 1.33 19.84
N CYS A 32 22.85 1.05 21.10
CA CYS A 32 23.93 0.14 21.45
C CYS A 32 23.66 -1.30 21.01
N LEU A 33 22.43 -1.78 21.17
CA LEU A 33 22.02 -3.13 20.79
C LEU A 33 22.02 -3.35 19.28
N ILE A 34 21.46 -2.40 18.52
CA ILE A 34 21.30 -2.55 17.07
C ILE A 34 22.46 -1.96 16.25
N GLY A 35 23.19 -1.00 16.81
CA GLY A 35 24.24 -0.25 16.09
C GLY A 35 25.40 -1.13 15.61
N LYS A 36 25.64 -2.28 16.24
CA LYS A 36 26.65 -3.27 15.81
C LYS A 36 26.14 -4.23 14.73
N THR A 37 24.85 -4.38 14.58
CA THR A 37 24.22 -5.41 13.73
C THR A 37 23.39 -4.83 12.60
N VAL A 38 22.97 -3.56 12.68
CA VAL A 38 22.13 -2.90 11.69
C VAL A 38 22.88 -1.75 11.03
N ILE A 39 23.15 -1.88 9.76
CA ILE A 39 23.68 -0.79 8.92
C ILE A 39 22.50 -0.12 8.22
N THR A 40 22.21 1.12 8.60
CA THR A 40 21.18 1.93 7.95
C THR A 40 21.83 2.86 6.93
N ARG A 41 21.39 2.78 5.67
CA ARG A 41 21.81 3.68 4.62
C ARG A 41 20.60 4.31 3.96
N LYS A 42 20.63 5.61 3.77
CA LYS A 42 19.58 6.34 3.06
C LYS A 42 19.90 6.35 1.57
N PHE A 43 18.89 6.26 0.72
CA PHE A 43 19.08 6.29 -0.73
C PHE A 43 19.84 7.53 -1.19
N ARG A 44 19.61 8.69 -0.58
CA ARG A 44 20.35 9.94 -0.87
C ARG A 44 21.86 9.85 -0.61
N ASP A 45 22.30 8.94 0.28
CA ASP A 45 23.72 8.78 0.62
C ASP A 45 24.49 8.16 -0.57
N PHE A 46 23.78 7.49 -1.50
CA PHE A 46 24.33 6.91 -2.73
C PHE A 46 24.02 7.76 -3.95
N ALA A 47 22.79 8.26 -4.06
CA ALA A 47 22.30 8.97 -5.24
C ALA A 47 22.59 10.48 -5.18
N GLY A 48 23.02 11.00 -4.01
CA GLY A 48 23.19 12.41 -3.78
C GLY A 48 21.89 13.20 -4.01
N GLU A 49 22.01 14.44 -4.45
CA GLU A 49 20.88 15.32 -4.74
C GLU A 49 20.15 15.00 -6.07
N LYS A 50 20.64 14.02 -6.84
CA LYS A 50 20.02 13.60 -8.12
C LYS A 50 18.72 12.84 -7.93
N TYR A 51 18.40 12.46 -6.71
CA TYR A 51 17.17 11.81 -6.35
C TYR A 51 16.01 12.81 -6.31
N ARG A 52 14.93 12.50 -7.06
CA ARG A 52 13.69 13.30 -7.07
C ARG A 52 12.48 12.40 -6.89
N ILE A 53 11.62 12.74 -5.93
CA ILE A 53 10.30 12.12 -5.78
C ILE A 53 9.30 12.97 -6.58
N ARG A 54 8.50 12.29 -7.39
CA ARG A 54 7.35 12.90 -8.07
C ARG A 54 6.10 12.11 -7.75
N THR A 55 5.08 12.80 -7.30
CA THR A 55 3.76 12.21 -7.09
C THR A 55 2.91 12.48 -8.32
N HIS A 56 2.27 11.43 -8.83
CA HIS A 56 1.38 11.51 -9.97
C HIS A 56 -0.02 11.06 -9.56
N THR A 57 -1.02 11.88 -9.86
CA THR A 57 -2.42 11.54 -9.66
C THR A 57 -2.99 11.02 -10.97
N VAL A 58 -3.68 9.89 -10.90
CA VAL A 58 -4.34 9.28 -12.05
C VAL A 58 -5.84 9.33 -11.81
N SER A 59 -6.57 9.91 -12.77
CA SER A 59 -8.03 9.92 -12.72
C SER A 59 -8.58 8.53 -13.02
N PRO A 60 -9.45 7.99 -12.16
CA PRO A 60 -10.09 6.71 -12.41
C PRO A 60 -11.08 6.80 -13.58
N SER A 61 -11.28 5.69 -14.28
CA SER A 61 -12.34 5.52 -15.28
C SER A 61 -13.74 5.52 -14.60
N ASP A 62 -14.79 5.59 -15.38
CA ASP A 62 -16.16 5.58 -14.84
C ASP A 62 -16.46 4.28 -14.10
N GLY A 63 -16.06 3.13 -14.65
CA GLY A 63 -16.20 1.83 -13.99
C GLY A 63 -15.39 1.73 -12.69
N GLU A 64 -14.20 2.32 -12.64
CA GLU A 64 -13.41 2.39 -11.40
C GLU A 64 -14.06 3.32 -10.38
N ARG A 65 -14.59 4.46 -10.80
CA ARG A 65 -15.31 5.40 -9.91
C ARG A 65 -16.53 4.76 -9.27
N GLU A 66 -17.28 3.98 -10.02
CA GLU A 66 -18.46 3.29 -9.51
C GLU A 66 -18.08 2.26 -8.44
N VAL A 67 -17.06 1.45 -8.69
CA VAL A 67 -16.54 0.50 -7.69
C VAL A 67 -16.06 1.22 -6.43
N TYR A 68 -15.33 2.33 -6.58
CA TYR A 68 -14.90 3.13 -5.43
C TYR A 68 -16.07 3.69 -4.64
N ARG A 69 -17.08 4.21 -5.32
CA ARG A 69 -18.29 4.77 -4.68
C ARG A 69 -18.96 3.74 -3.78
N VAL A 70 -19.23 2.55 -4.30
CA VAL A 70 -19.87 1.46 -3.56
C VAL A 70 -19.05 1.06 -2.33
N ILE A 71 -17.73 0.89 -2.48
CA ILE A 71 -16.87 0.49 -1.37
C ILE A 71 -16.79 1.59 -0.31
N ILE A 72 -16.70 2.86 -0.70
CA ILE A 72 -16.62 4.01 0.22
C ILE A 72 -17.93 4.19 0.97
N GLU A 73 -19.08 4.05 0.33
CA GLU A 73 -20.39 4.13 0.98
C GLU A 73 -20.52 3.06 2.08
N GLU A 74 -20.15 1.81 1.77
CA GLU A 74 -20.16 0.75 2.78
C GLU A 74 -19.13 0.99 3.88
N PHE A 75 -17.95 1.49 3.54
CA PHE A 75 -16.93 1.88 4.53
C PHE A 75 -17.47 2.94 5.50
N CYS A 76 -18.10 4.00 5.01
CA CYS A 76 -18.70 5.05 5.83
C CYS A 76 -19.79 4.49 6.77
N ARG A 77 -20.66 3.62 6.24
CA ARG A 77 -21.69 2.95 7.04
C ARG A 77 -21.10 2.11 8.18
N ILE A 78 -20.02 1.38 7.91
CA ILE A 78 -19.36 0.57 8.95
C ILE A 78 -18.60 1.48 9.94
N CYS A 79 -18.06 2.62 9.52
CA CYS A 79 -17.49 3.61 10.43
C CYS A 79 -18.52 4.10 11.46
N GLU A 80 -19.72 4.45 11.02
CA GLU A 80 -20.80 4.86 11.92
C GLU A 80 -21.13 3.74 12.93
N LEU A 81 -21.23 2.49 12.46
CA LEU A 81 -21.45 1.35 13.35
C LEU A 81 -20.31 1.20 14.37
N TYR A 82 -19.06 1.37 13.94
CA TYR A 82 -17.89 1.26 14.81
C TYR A 82 -17.90 2.33 15.92
N TYR A 83 -18.22 3.57 15.58
CA TYR A 83 -18.24 4.66 16.55
C TYR A 83 -19.42 4.56 17.52
N ASN A 84 -20.56 4.04 17.07
CA ASN A 84 -21.76 3.90 17.89
C ASN A 84 -21.83 2.57 18.67
N SER A 85 -20.89 1.66 18.50
CA SER A 85 -20.86 0.35 19.15
C SER A 85 -19.87 0.29 20.30
N THR A 86 -20.10 -0.67 21.20
CA THR A 86 -19.20 -1.00 22.33
C THR A 86 -18.95 -2.50 22.39
N GLY A 87 -17.97 -2.93 23.20
CA GLY A 87 -17.68 -4.35 23.44
C GLY A 87 -17.37 -5.14 22.16
N ASP A 88 -17.97 -6.32 22.02
CA ASP A 88 -17.69 -7.23 20.91
C ASP A 88 -18.27 -6.72 19.58
N ALA A 89 -19.39 -6.00 19.60
CA ALA A 89 -19.93 -5.37 18.41
C ALA A 89 -18.95 -4.35 17.79
N LYS A 90 -18.22 -3.61 18.63
CA LYS A 90 -17.18 -2.69 18.17
C LYS A 90 -15.99 -3.43 17.54
N LYS A 91 -15.59 -4.57 18.13
CA LYS A 91 -14.52 -5.40 17.57
C LYS A 91 -14.90 -5.96 16.19
N ASP A 92 -16.14 -6.46 16.04
CA ASP A 92 -16.64 -6.95 14.76
C ASP A 92 -16.67 -5.83 13.70
N ALA A 93 -17.22 -4.67 14.02
CA ALA A 93 -17.21 -3.52 13.13
C ALA A 93 -15.78 -3.12 12.74
N GLY A 94 -14.81 -3.15 13.67
CA GLY A 94 -13.40 -2.92 13.39
C GLY A 94 -12.79 -3.91 12.40
N LEU A 95 -13.10 -5.19 12.53
CA LEU A 95 -12.65 -6.21 11.56
C LEU A 95 -13.28 -5.98 10.17
N ARG A 96 -14.54 -5.58 10.12
CA ARG A 96 -15.21 -5.22 8.86
C ARG A 96 -14.58 -4.00 8.21
N LEU A 97 -14.21 -2.96 8.98
CA LEU A 97 -13.46 -1.80 8.47
C LEU A 97 -12.13 -2.23 7.84
N MET A 98 -11.38 -3.12 8.49
CA MET A 98 -10.12 -3.62 7.94
C MET A 98 -10.31 -4.36 6.60
N ARG A 99 -11.42 -5.10 6.45
CA ARG A 99 -11.78 -5.75 5.18
C ARG A 99 -12.07 -4.71 4.09
N GLN A 100 -12.82 -3.65 4.41
CA GLN A 100 -13.10 -2.56 3.46
C GLN A 100 -11.84 -1.82 3.03
N ILE A 101 -10.91 -1.54 3.95
CA ILE A 101 -9.61 -0.95 3.60
C ILE A 101 -8.84 -1.83 2.62
N LYS A 102 -8.77 -3.15 2.86
CA LYS A 102 -8.15 -4.08 1.92
C LYS A 102 -8.83 -4.09 0.56
N LEU A 103 -10.16 -3.99 0.54
CA LEU A 103 -10.94 -3.92 -0.70
C LEU A 103 -10.68 -2.63 -1.47
N LEU A 104 -10.58 -1.49 -0.78
CA LEU A 104 -10.16 -0.21 -1.39
C LEU A 104 -8.76 -0.29 -2.00
N ILE A 105 -7.79 -0.85 -1.28
CA ILE A 105 -6.43 -1.05 -1.81
C ILE A 105 -6.47 -1.93 -3.07
N LYS A 106 -7.26 -2.99 -3.05
CA LYS A 106 -7.45 -3.87 -4.21
C LYS A 106 -8.09 -3.12 -5.37
N ALA A 107 -9.15 -2.33 -5.11
CA ALA A 107 -9.82 -1.51 -6.12
C ALA A 107 -8.86 -0.52 -6.79
N CYS A 108 -7.97 0.10 -6.01
CA CYS A 108 -6.96 1.03 -6.52
C CYS A 108 -5.88 0.38 -7.42
N SER A 109 -5.76 -0.94 -7.41
CA SER A 109 -4.69 -1.64 -8.13
C SER A 109 -5.22 -2.57 -9.20
N VAL A 110 -6.27 -3.32 -8.88
CA VAL A 110 -6.86 -4.36 -9.74
C VAL A 110 -8.39 -4.33 -9.69
N PRO A 111 -9.03 -3.21 -10.06
CA PRO A 111 -10.49 -3.04 -9.95
C PRO A 111 -11.28 -4.11 -10.72
N HIS A 112 -10.74 -4.63 -11.83
CA HIS A 112 -11.36 -5.69 -12.63
C HIS A 112 -11.56 -7.02 -11.88
N LEU A 113 -10.90 -7.20 -10.73
CA LEU A 113 -11.10 -8.37 -9.85
C LEU A 113 -12.13 -8.12 -8.73
N ILE A 114 -12.87 -7.01 -8.82
CA ILE A 114 -13.92 -6.67 -7.86
C ILE A 114 -15.28 -6.89 -8.56
N GLU A 115 -16.17 -7.52 -7.84
CA GLU A 115 -17.53 -7.74 -8.29
C GLU A 115 -18.23 -6.40 -8.60
N GLY A 116 -18.96 -6.34 -9.70
CA GLY A 116 -19.63 -5.12 -10.16
C GLY A 116 -18.76 -4.17 -10.99
N TYR A 117 -17.50 -4.52 -11.26
CA TYR A 117 -16.67 -3.70 -12.16
C TYR A 117 -17.16 -3.81 -13.61
N SER A 118 -17.43 -2.67 -14.23
CA SER A 118 -17.95 -2.55 -15.61
C SER A 118 -16.96 -1.96 -16.61
N GLY A 119 -15.67 -1.92 -16.27
CA GLY A 119 -14.62 -1.36 -17.14
C GLY A 119 -14.07 -2.36 -18.17
N ASP A 120 -13.14 -1.88 -18.99
CA ASP A 120 -12.50 -2.63 -20.10
C ASP A 120 -11.36 -3.60 -19.65
N GLY A 121 -11.22 -3.84 -18.38
CA GLY A 121 -10.24 -4.79 -17.83
C GLY A 121 -8.85 -4.22 -17.59
N ILE A 122 -8.47 -3.07 -18.17
CA ILE A 122 -7.16 -2.45 -17.93
C ILE A 122 -7.31 -1.24 -17.02
N PRO A 123 -6.82 -1.30 -15.77
CA PRO A 123 -6.93 -0.19 -14.82
C PRO A 123 -6.25 1.08 -15.30
N SER A 124 -6.83 2.24 -15.00
CA SER A 124 -6.28 3.56 -15.34
C SER A 124 -4.85 3.74 -14.83
N LYS A 125 -4.55 3.21 -13.65
CA LYS A 125 -3.20 3.20 -13.07
C LYS A 125 -2.23 2.36 -13.88
N THR A 126 -2.64 1.21 -14.36
CA THR A 126 -1.82 0.34 -15.23
C THR A 126 -1.49 1.04 -16.54
N ARG A 127 -2.48 1.63 -17.21
CA ARG A 127 -2.26 2.43 -18.44
C ARG A 127 -1.31 3.61 -18.20
N TYR A 128 -1.38 4.21 -17.03
CA TYR A 128 -0.47 5.30 -16.67
C TYR A 128 0.96 4.80 -16.49
N ILE A 129 1.17 3.65 -15.82
CA ILE A 129 2.48 3.01 -15.68
C ILE A 129 3.05 2.65 -17.05
N GLU A 130 2.27 2.04 -17.94
CA GLU A 130 2.70 1.72 -19.32
C GLU A 130 3.19 2.98 -20.06
N ARG A 131 2.46 4.09 -19.95
CA ARG A 131 2.88 5.37 -20.55
C ARG A 131 4.17 5.93 -19.95
N LEU A 132 4.38 5.79 -18.64
CA LEU A 132 5.62 6.19 -17.99
C LEU A 132 6.80 5.34 -18.45
N VAL A 133 6.64 4.02 -18.45
CA VAL A 133 7.69 3.08 -18.89
C VAL A 133 8.10 3.35 -20.33
N ARG A 134 7.15 3.69 -21.21
CA ARG A 134 7.44 4.03 -22.62
C ARG A 134 8.29 5.28 -22.76
N LYS A 135 8.13 6.26 -21.84
CA LYS A 135 8.89 7.52 -21.87
C LYS A 135 10.30 7.41 -21.29
N ILE A 136 10.59 6.35 -20.56
CA ILE A 136 11.88 6.17 -19.89
C ILE A 136 12.75 5.21 -20.71
N PRO A 137 13.85 5.68 -21.32
CA PRO A 137 14.70 4.83 -22.15
C PRO A 137 15.56 3.87 -21.33
N GLY A 138 15.74 4.14 -20.03
CA GLY A 138 16.59 3.35 -19.13
C GLY A 138 15.87 2.21 -18.42
N LYS A 139 16.53 1.66 -17.42
CA LYS A 139 15.97 0.63 -16.52
C LYS A 139 14.87 1.22 -15.66
N VAL A 140 13.78 0.50 -15.50
CA VAL A 140 12.62 0.89 -14.68
C VAL A 140 12.33 -0.21 -13.68
N ALA A 141 12.13 0.15 -12.42
CA ALA A 141 11.63 -0.75 -11.40
C ALA A 141 10.18 -0.37 -11.08
N VAL A 142 9.26 -1.32 -11.18
CA VAL A 142 7.85 -1.14 -10.83
C VAL A 142 7.56 -1.95 -9.58
N GLY A 143 7.22 -1.26 -8.48
CA GLY A 143 6.82 -1.89 -7.22
C GLY A 143 5.32 -1.92 -7.04
N CYS A 144 4.79 -2.98 -6.44
CA CYS A 144 3.38 -3.10 -6.05
C CYS A 144 3.25 -3.84 -4.73
N THR A 145 2.12 -3.64 -4.06
CA THR A 145 1.86 -4.19 -2.72
C THR A 145 0.97 -5.43 -2.75
N SER A 146 0.50 -5.86 -3.91
CA SER A 146 -0.39 -7.02 -4.04
C SER A 146 0.08 -7.94 -5.16
N ILE A 147 -0.02 -9.25 -4.93
CA ILE A 147 0.34 -10.28 -5.92
C ILE A 147 -0.51 -10.13 -7.18
N ALA A 148 -1.81 -9.88 -7.05
CA ALA A 148 -2.69 -9.71 -8.20
C ALA A 148 -2.31 -8.49 -9.07
N ALA A 149 -1.87 -7.38 -8.45
CA ALA A 149 -1.36 -6.23 -9.20
C ALA A 149 0.00 -6.54 -9.85
N PHE A 150 0.81 -7.32 -9.17
CA PHE A 150 2.10 -7.77 -9.70
C PHE A 150 1.93 -8.60 -10.96
N ASP A 151 1.07 -9.62 -10.92
CA ASP A 151 0.81 -10.50 -12.06
C ASP A 151 0.22 -9.72 -13.25
N LEU A 152 -0.67 -8.75 -13.00
CA LEU A 152 -1.19 -7.84 -14.01
C LEU A 152 -0.06 -7.00 -14.64
N TYR A 153 0.80 -6.38 -13.82
CA TYR A 153 1.88 -5.54 -14.34
C TYR A 153 2.91 -6.36 -15.11
N GLU A 154 3.27 -7.55 -14.65
CA GLU A 154 4.17 -8.45 -15.37
C GLU A 154 3.61 -8.79 -16.75
N SER A 155 2.37 -9.28 -16.81
CA SER A 155 1.71 -9.65 -18.07
C SER A 155 1.65 -8.45 -19.03
N ARG A 156 1.17 -7.30 -18.55
CA ARG A 156 1.04 -6.09 -19.37
C ARG A 156 2.37 -5.53 -19.87
N LEU A 157 3.40 -5.54 -19.02
CA LEU A 157 4.71 -5.03 -19.43
C LEU A 157 5.38 -5.93 -20.46
N ARG A 158 5.24 -7.27 -20.34
CA ARG A 158 5.73 -8.20 -21.36
C ARG A 158 5.01 -8.03 -22.69
N GLU A 159 3.70 -7.84 -22.66
CA GLU A 159 2.88 -7.62 -23.87
C GLU A 159 3.20 -6.29 -24.55
N CYS A 160 3.28 -5.20 -23.78
CA CYS A 160 3.48 -3.85 -24.32
C CYS A 160 4.92 -3.53 -24.72
N PHE A 161 5.89 -4.29 -24.21
CA PHE A 161 7.32 -4.06 -24.42
C PHE A 161 8.08 -5.36 -24.71
N PRO A 162 7.78 -6.07 -25.82
CA PRO A 162 8.38 -7.38 -26.13
C PRO A 162 9.91 -7.31 -26.28
N ASP A 163 10.44 -6.16 -26.71
CA ASP A 163 11.90 -5.96 -26.90
C ASP A 163 12.64 -5.61 -25.60
N ARG A 164 11.93 -5.44 -24.48
CA ARG A 164 12.53 -5.11 -23.18
C ARG A 164 12.48 -6.33 -22.25
N PRO A 165 13.63 -6.77 -21.70
CA PRO A 165 13.62 -7.87 -20.74
C PRO A 165 12.91 -7.46 -19.46
N VAL A 166 11.95 -8.27 -19.00
CA VAL A 166 11.20 -8.09 -17.76
C VAL A 166 11.70 -9.11 -16.74
N PHE A 167 12.35 -8.62 -15.70
CA PHE A 167 12.79 -9.41 -14.55
C PHE A 167 11.79 -9.29 -13.41
N VAL A 168 11.57 -10.38 -12.72
CA VAL A 168 10.56 -10.52 -11.68
C VAL A 168 11.23 -10.84 -10.36
N VAL A 169 10.91 -10.06 -9.31
CA VAL A 169 11.36 -10.33 -7.94
C VAL A 169 10.11 -10.41 -7.06
N LYS A 170 9.82 -11.61 -6.56
CA LYS A 170 8.76 -11.85 -5.57
C LYS A 170 9.42 -12.02 -4.21
N GLY A 171 8.91 -11.27 -3.19
CA GLY A 171 9.33 -11.40 -1.80
C GLY A 171 8.54 -12.50 -1.07
#